data_f09c4ad508c04c8f7ced580bad1d4649
#
_entry.id   f09c4ad508c04c8f7ced580bad1d4649
#
_cell.length_a   1.000
_cell.length_b   1.000
_cell.length_c   1.000
_cell.angle_alpha   90.00
_cell.angle_beta   90.00
_cell.angle_gamma   90.00
#
_symmetry.space_group_name_H-M   'P 1'
#
loop_
_entity.id
_entity.type
_entity.pdbx_description
1 polymer ?
#
loop_
_entity_poly.entity_id
_entity_poly.type
_entity_poly.pdbx_seq_one_letter_code
_entity_poly.pdbx_strand_id
1 'polypeptide(L)'
;KGDQFSEWYLGINPRGLVPTLVHNGDVHIESNDIMTYLDQEFPNTKLFPTNLIDDIKKDLDYEDSLHFDLRRLTFRYLVPHILGKKDPKKIDFKESHDGTIQGQSDAYKEKEISFWKKHYDHGITDDEVIESGNKFKDIYSKFDAILKNQNFLKGDEFTIVDLAWYVSTKRLYAAGIPIDKYKNVKNWFDKLDKENNFKKEANPIFLLKITKFILKIYNKLKGKYLTDLVDF
;
A
#
# COMPACT_ATOMS: atom_id res chain seq x y z
N LYS A 1 7.13 20.07 -0.35
CA LYS A 1 7.08 18.70 0.20
C LYS A 1 6.20 18.72 1.44
N GLY A 2 5.11 17.97 1.41
CA GLY A 2 4.09 18.02 2.46
C GLY A 2 2.86 18.82 2.02
N ASP A 3 2.69 19.05 0.72
CA ASP A 3 1.59 19.81 0.14
C ASP A 3 0.22 19.19 0.49
N GLN A 4 0.19 17.87 0.72
CA GLN A 4 -1.00 17.15 1.18
C GLN A 4 -1.44 17.55 2.61
N PHE A 5 -0.61 18.29 3.35
CA PHE A 5 -0.92 18.82 4.68
C PHE A 5 -1.13 20.35 4.66
N SER A 6 -1.17 20.95 3.48
CA SER A 6 -1.53 22.36 3.34
C SER A 6 -3.03 22.54 3.55
N GLU A 7 -3.42 23.71 4.04
CA GLU A 7 -4.81 24.04 4.32
C GLU A 7 -5.72 23.87 3.08
N TRP A 8 -5.25 24.31 1.91
CA TRP A 8 -5.99 24.15 0.66
C TRP A 8 -6.22 22.67 0.29
N TYR A 9 -5.21 21.81 0.49
CA TYR A 9 -5.35 20.38 0.17
C TYR A 9 -6.23 19.67 1.17
N LEU A 10 -6.09 19.98 2.46
CA LEU A 10 -6.95 19.43 3.53
C LEU A 10 -8.42 19.85 3.34
N GLY A 11 -8.67 21.01 2.72
CA GLY A 11 -10.01 21.43 2.31
C GLY A 11 -10.61 20.54 1.21
N ILE A 12 -9.77 19.87 0.40
CA ILE A 12 -10.19 18.95 -0.66
C ILE A 12 -10.22 17.50 -0.14
N ASN A 13 -9.14 17.08 0.52
CA ASN A 13 -9.02 15.76 1.13
C ASN A 13 -8.66 15.88 2.61
N PRO A 14 -9.64 15.85 3.51
CA PRO A 14 -9.42 16.04 4.95
C PRO A 14 -8.54 14.97 5.60
N ARG A 15 -8.33 13.83 4.95
CA ARG A 15 -7.39 12.80 5.42
C ARG A 15 -5.93 13.16 5.19
N GLY A 16 -5.65 14.15 4.31
CA GLY A 16 -4.27 14.52 3.96
C GLY A 16 -3.50 13.41 3.28
N LEU A 17 -4.20 12.55 2.53
CA LEU A 17 -3.64 11.41 1.80
C LEU A 17 -3.64 11.66 0.30
N VAL A 18 -2.85 10.90 -0.41
CA VAL A 18 -2.81 10.84 -1.87
C VAL A 18 -3.04 9.39 -2.32
N PRO A 19 -3.70 9.16 -3.46
CA PRO A 19 -4.17 10.13 -4.45
C PRO A 19 -5.47 10.85 -4.07
N THR A 20 -5.73 11.95 -4.77
CA THR A 20 -7.04 12.63 -4.81
C THR A 20 -7.32 12.98 -6.27
N LEU A 21 -8.48 12.61 -6.77
CA LEU A 21 -8.95 12.94 -8.11
C LEU A 21 -10.05 14.01 -8.00
N VAL A 22 -9.94 15.05 -8.82
CA VAL A 22 -11.04 16.00 -9.04
C VAL A 22 -11.46 15.89 -10.49
N HIS A 23 -12.72 15.52 -10.73
CA HIS A 23 -13.29 15.40 -12.06
C HIS A 23 -14.67 16.06 -12.11
N ASN A 24 -14.86 16.98 -13.05
CA ASN A 24 -16.10 17.76 -13.24
C ASN A 24 -16.60 18.50 -11.97
N GLY A 25 -15.70 18.82 -11.04
CA GLY A 25 -16.01 19.47 -9.75
C GLY A 25 -16.24 18.52 -8.59
N ASP A 26 -16.38 17.20 -8.84
CA ASP A 26 -16.50 16.18 -7.82
C ASP A 26 -15.13 15.70 -7.33
N VAL A 27 -15.01 15.47 -6.04
CA VAL A 27 -13.78 15.02 -5.38
C VAL A 27 -13.90 13.55 -5.04
N HIS A 28 -12.94 12.76 -5.54
CA HIS A 28 -12.80 11.34 -5.23
C HIS A 28 -11.49 11.12 -4.45
N ILE A 29 -11.59 10.44 -3.33
CA ILE A 29 -10.47 10.05 -2.47
C ILE A 29 -10.46 8.53 -2.34
N GLU A 30 -9.36 7.96 -1.82
CA GLU A 30 -9.06 6.53 -1.77
C GLU A 30 -8.77 5.94 -3.16
N SER A 31 -7.63 5.26 -3.28
CA SER A 31 -7.15 4.77 -4.58
C SER A 31 -8.10 3.77 -5.23
N ASN A 32 -8.70 2.88 -4.44
CA ASN A 32 -9.60 1.86 -4.96
C ASN A 32 -10.94 2.46 -5.42
N ASP A 33 -11.46 3.46 -4.70
CA ASP A 33 -12.67 4.19 -5.09
C ASP A 33 -12.42 5.03 -6.35
N ILE A 34 -11.27 5.69 -6.44
CA ILE A 34 -10.86 6.44 -7.65
C ILE A 34 -10.78 5.51 -8.86
N MET A 35 -10.15 4.34 -8.71
CA MET A 35 -10.05 3.37 -9.81
C MET A 35 -11.43 2.84 -10.23
N THR A 36 -12.29 2.56 -9.26
CA THR A 36 -13.68 2.14 -9.53
C THR A 36 -14.45 3.21 -10.30
N TYR A 37 -14.33 4.45 -9.87
CA TYR A 37 -14.95 5.59 -10.55
C TYR A 37 -14.43 5.73 -12.00
N LEU A 38 -13.11 5.67 -12.20
CA LEU A 38 -12.50 5.80 -13.52
C LEU A 38 -12.92 4.68 -14.48
N ASP A 39 -13.05 3.44 -14.01
CA ASP A 39 -13.51 2.32 -14.84
C ASP A 39 -14.98 2.47 -15.27
N GLN A 40 -15.81 3.08 -14.41
CA GLN A 40 -17.22 3.37 -14.71
C GLN A 40 -17.36 4.54 -15.69
N GLU A 41 -16.60 5.61 -15.48
CA GLU A 41 -16.68 6.82 -16.30
C GLU A 41 -16.02 6.62 -17.69
N PHE A 42 -14.96 5.80 -17.74
CA PHE A 42 -14.20 5.53 -18.97
C PHE A 42 -14.24 4.05 -19.36
N PRO A 43 -15.38 3.53 -19.86
CA PRO A 43 -15.63 2.08 -19.97
C PRO A 43 -14.82 1.37 -21.07
N ASN A 44 -13.81 1.99 -21.65
CA ASN A 44 -12.93 1.38 -22.65
C ASN A 44 -11.98 0.32 -22.06
N THR A 45 -11.76 0.34 -20.75
CA THR A 45 -10.95 -0.63 -20.01
C THR A 45 -11.85 -1.27 -18.95
N LYS A 46 -12.40 -2.44 -19.21
CA LYS A 46 -13.28 -3.12 -18.24
C LYS A 46 -12.44 -3.84 -17.18
N LEU A 47 -12.02 -3.13 -16.14
CA LEU A 47 -11.31 -3.70 -15.01
C LEU A 47 -12.24 -4.32 -13.96
N PHE A 48 -13.55 -4.03 -14.05
CA PHE A 48 -14.61 -4.57 -13.20
C PHE A 48 -15.60 -5.40 -14.02
N PRO A 49 -15.35 -6.70 -14.28
CA PRO A 49 -16.33 -7.59 -14.87
C PRO A 49 -17.63 -7.58 -14.05
N THR A 50 -18.77 -7.38 -14.73
CA THR A 50 -20.07 -7.21 -14.06
C THR A 50 -20.49 -8.38 -13.19
N ASN A 51 -20.08 -9.59 -13.56
CA ASN A 51 -20.32 -10.83 -12.80
C ASN A 51 -19.41 -11.00 -11.56
N LEU A 52 -18.41 -10.14 -11.37
CA LEU A 52 -17.43 -10.24 -10.27
C LEU A 52 -17.41 -8.99 -9.37
N ILE A 53 -18.30 -8.02 -9.58
CA ILE A 53 -18.27 -6.73 -8.90
C ILE A 53 -18.22 -6.87 -7.37
N ASP A 54 -19.07 -7.70 -6.78
CA ASP A 54 -19.15 -7.85 -5.32
C ASP A 54 -17.93 -8.54 -4.75
N ASP A 55 -17.35 -9.51 -5.47
CA ASP A 55 -16.13 -10.19 -5.05
C ASP A 55 -14.91 -9.30 -5.19
N ILE A 56 -14.84 -8.51 -6.26
CA ILE A 56 -13.78 -7.52 -6.47
C ILE A 56 -13.82 -6.48 -5.35
N LYS A 57 -14.98 -5.94 -5.00
CA LYS A 57 -15.11 -4.98 -3.89
C LYS A 57 -14.60 -5.54 -2.58
N LYS A 58 -14.98 -6.77 -2.23
CA LYS A 58 -14.48 -7.44 -1.01
C LYS A 58 -12.96 -7.59 -1.01
N ASP A 59 -12.36 -7.93 -2.16
CA ASP A 59 -10.92 -8.08 -2.28
C ASP A 59 -10.19 -6.74 -2.18
N LEU A 60 -10.77 -5.66 -2.71
CA LEU A 60 -10.23 -4.31 -2.58
C LEU A 60 -10.35 -3.80 -1.14
N ASP A 61 -11.50 -3.99 -0.49
CA ASP A 61 -11.69 -3.65 0.93
C ASP A 61 -10.68 -4.40 1.82
N TYR A 62 -10.41 -5.66 1.48
CA TYR A 62 -9.42 -6.46 2.19
C TYR A 62 -8.00 -5.92 1.97
N GLU A 63 -7.64 -5.57 0.74
CA GLU A 63 -6.35 -4.95 0.42
C GLU A 63 -6.17 -3.62 1.16
N ASP A 64 -7.18 -2.75 1.16
CA ASP A 64 -7.17 -1.48 1.89
C ASP A 64 -6.98 -1.69 3.40
N SER A 65 -7.57 -2.72 3.97
CA SER A 65 -7.42 -3.06 5.39
C SER A 65 -5.98 -3.36 5.79
N LEU A 66 -5.14 -3.75 4.83
CA LEU A 66 -3.73 -4.12 5.02
C LEU A 66 -2.75 -2.95 4.80
N HIS A 67 -3.21 -1.76 4.47
CA HIS A 67 -2.34 -0.64 4.16
C HIS A 67 -1.43 -0.24 5.35
N PHE A 68 -1.87 -0.39 6.59
CA PHE A 68 -0.99 -0.17 7.75
C PHE A 68 0.07 -1.26 7.90
N ASP A 69 -0.27 -2.51 7.62
CA ASP A 69 0.71 -3.62 7.62
C ASP A 69 1.75 -3.44 6.51
N LEU A 70 1.31 -3.08 5.30
CA LEU A 70 2.18 -2.70 4.18
C LEU A 70 3.12 -1.54 4.58
N ARG A 71 2.57 -0.51 5.24
CA ARG A 71 3.31 0.66 5.69
C ARG A 71 4.35 0.29 6.74
N ARG A 72 4.03 -0.55 7.72
CA ARG A 72 4.99 -1.03 8.73
C ARG A 72 6.21 -1.66 8.05
N LEU A 73 6.01 -2.61 7.14
CA LEU A 73 7.11 -3.27 6.46
C LEU A 73 7.91 -2.31 5.57
N THR A 74 7.25 -1.43 4.83
CA THR A 74 7.94 -0.47 3.96
C THR A 74 8.72 0.58 4.75
N PHE A 75 8.19 1.09 5.85
CA PHE A 75 8.91 2.05 6.70
C PHE A 75 10.06 1.39 7.46
N ARG A 76 9.93 0.14 7.87
CA ARG A 76 11.01 -0.58 8.53
C ARG A 76 12.21 -0.84 7.60
N TYR A 77 11.96 -1.21 6.34
CA TYR A 77 12.98 -1.75 5.45
C TYR A 77 13.38 -0.88 4.26
N LEU A 78 12.59 0.14 3.92
CA LEU A 78 12.88 1.02 2.78
C LEU A 78 13.18 2.46 3.19
N VAL A 79 12.63 2.92 4.31
CA VAL A 79 12.74 4.31 4.75
C VAL A 79 13.49 4.36 6.07
N PRO A 80 14.69 4.97 6.14
CA PRO A 80 15.36 5.19 7.42
C PRO A 80 14.43 5.92 8.39
N HIS A 81 14.36 5.46 9.65
CA HIS A 81 13.46 6.04 10.66
C HIS A 81 13.60 7.56 10.77
N ILE A 82 14.84 8.08 10.74
CA ILE A 82 15.11 9.52 10.79
C ILE A 82 14.46 10.28 9.63
N LEU A 83 14.42 9.69 8.43
CA LEU A 83 13.82 10.31 7.24
C LEU A 83 12.30 10.11 7.15
N GLY A 84 11.81 9.01 7.72
CA GLY A 84 10.38 8.68 7.79
C GLY A 84 9.66 9.30 8.97
N LYS A 85 10.41 9.84 9.93
CA LYS A 85 9.90 10.44 11.16
C LYS A 85 9.13 11.72 10.84
N LYS A 86 7.87 11.76 11.24
CA LYS A 86 7.04 12.96 11.13
C LYS A 86 6.75 13.49 12.52
N ASP A 87 6.99 14.78 12.75
CA ASP A 87 6.66 15.42 14.02
C ASP A 87 5.14 15.36 14.25
N PRO A 88 4.66 14.73 15.35
CA PRO A 88 3.24 14.62 15.65
C PRO A 88 2.55 15.97 15.72
N LYS A 89 3.24 17.03 16.16
CA LYS A 89 2.70 18.40 16.20
C LYS A 89 2.41 18.97 14.82
N LYS A 90 3.16 18.52 13.81
CA LYS A 90 2.94 18.91 12.40
C LYS A 90 1.91 18.05 11.68
N ILE A 91 1.53 16.93 12.30
CA ILE A 91 0.51 16.00 11.79
C ILE A 91 -0.78 16.17 12.58
N ASP A 92 -0.77 16.97 13.64
CA ASP A 92 -1.97 17.22 14.43
C ASP A 92 -2.96 18.08 13.63
N PHE A 93 -3.69 17.38 12.77
CA PHE A 93 -4.79 17.93 12.00
C PHE A 93 -5.96 18.44 12.89
N LYS A 94 -5.86 18.28 14.21
CA LYS A 94 -6.90 18.69 15.14
C LYS A 94 -7.04 20.21 15.27
N GLU A 95 -5.95 20.95 15.07
CA GLU A 95 -6.01 22.41 15.20
C GLU A 95 -6.67 23.10 13.99
N SER A 96 -6.59 22.48 12.80
CA SER A 96 -7.19 23.02 11.58
C SER A 96 -8.46 22.29 11.11
N HIS A 97 -8.61 21.04 11.51
CA HIS A 97 -9.76 20.20 11.17
C HIS A 97 -10.05 19.29 12.38
N ASP A 98 -11.20 19.39 12.92
CA ASP A 98 -11.72 18.73 14.13
C ASP A 98 -11.75 17.19 14.12
N GLY A 99 -11.02 16.55 13.20
CA GLY A 99 -10.98 15.09 13.04
C GLY A 99 -12.20 14.53 12.36
N THR A 100 -13.08 15.41 11.86
CA THR A 100 -14.29 15.00 11.15
C THR A 100 -14.10 15.08 9.63
N ILE A 101 -14.82 14.22 8.91
CA ILE A 101 -15.06 14.35 7.48
C ILE A 101 -16.57 14.56 7.32
N GLN A 102 -16.96 15.64 6.66
CA GLN A 102 -18.36 16.03 6.49
C GLN A 102 -19.13 16.10 7.82
N GLY A 103 -18.48 16.54 8.89
CA GLY A 103 -19.05 16.66 10.22
C GLY A 103 -19.16 15.35 11.01
N GLN A 104 -18.60 14.25 10.50
CA GLN A 104 -18.58 12.95 11.19
C GLN A 104 -17.16 12.54 11.57
N SER A 105 -16.99 11.90 12.73
CA SER A 105 -15.71 11.34 13.17
C SER A 105 -15.20 10.32 12.15
N ASP A 106 -13.92 10.43 11.76
CA ASP A 106 -13.27 9.50 10.83
C ASP A 106 -12.26 8.62 11.56
N ALA A 107 -12.67 7.38 11.82
CA ALA A 107 -11.84 6.37 12.47
C ALA A 107 -10.52 6.08 11.72
N TYR A 108 -10.46 6.27 10.40
CA TYR A 108 -9.23 6.10 9.63
C TYR A 108 -8.23 7.21 9.96
N LYS A 109 -8.69 8.46 10.06
CA LYS A 109 -7.85 9.60 10.44
C LYS A 109 -7.26 9.42 11.84
N GLU A 110 -8.04 8.90 12.79
CA GLU A 110 -7.55 8.58 14.13
C GLU A 110 -6.46 7.50 14.11
N LYS A 111 -6.62 6.46 13.31
CA LYS A 111 -5.61 5.43 13.10
C LYS A 111 -4.33 5.99 12.48
N GLU A 112 -4.44 6.90 11.51
CA GLU A 112 -3.29 7.59 10.90
C GLU A 112 -2.49 8.37 11.95
N ILE A 113 -3.16 9.18 12.75
CA ILE A 113 -2.52 9.96 13.83
C ILE A 113 -1.81 9.03 14.83
N SER A 114 -2.50 7.95 15.24
CA SER A 114 -1.94 6.96 16.16
C SER A 114 -0.71 6.28 15.58
N PHE A 115 -0.76 5.87 14.31
CA PHE A 115 0.39 5.27 13.62
C PHE A 115 1.60 6.21 13.62
N TRP A 116 1.42 7.48 13.26
CA TRP A 116 2.52 8.42 13.19
C TRP A 116 3.10 8.77 14.55
N LYS A 117 2.28 8.87 15.61
CA LYS A 117 2.76 9.04 17.00
C LYS A 117 3.65 7.88 17.41
N LYS A 118 3.18 6.64 17.27
CA LYS A 118 3.97 5.45 17.56
C LYS A 118 5.27 5.40 16.75
N HIS A 119 5.17 5.67 15.45
CA HIS A 119 6.35 5.65 14.58
C HIS A 119 7.36 6.74 14.95
N TYR A 120 6.90 7.91 15.39
CA TYR A 120 7.78 8.97 15.87
C TYR A 120 8.54 8.56 17.11
N ASP A 121 7.89 7.95 18.09
CA ASP A 121 8.46 7.63 19.40
C ASP A 121 9.38 6.39 19.32
N HIS A 122 8.95 5.33 18.66
CA HIS A 122 9.59 4.01 18.74
C HIS A 122 10.01 3.42 17.39
N GLY A 123 9.58 4.00 16.27
CA GLY A 123 9.71 3.37 14.96
C GLY A 123 8.77 2.17 14.84
N ILE A 124 9.11 1.24 13.95
CA ILE A 124 8.39 -0.03 13.80
C ILE A 124 9.10 -1.12 14.60
N THR A 125 8.39 -1.80 15.49
CA THR A 125 8.93 -2.85 16.36
C THR A 125 9.07 -4.18 15.63
N ASP A 126 9.85 -5.11 16.22
CA ASP A 126 10.01 -6.46 15.64
C ASP A 126 8.67 -7.24 15.69
N ASP A 127 7.88 -7.07 16.76
CA ASP A 127 6.55 -7.70 16.89
C ASP A 127 5.58 -7.22 15.81
N GLU A 128 5.56 -5.92 15.51
CA GLU A 128 4.75 -5.36 14.40
C GLU A 128 5.20 -5.90 13.04
N VAL A 129 6.50 -6.14 12.86
CA VAL A 129 7.05 -6.77 11.64
C VAL A 129 6.59 -8.21 11.54
N ILE A 130 6.66 -8.98 12.64
CA ILE A 130 6.25 -10.40 12.68
C ILE A 130 4.76 -10.52 12.38
N GLU A 131 3.93 -9.70 13.03
CA GLU A 131 2.48 -9.68 12.77
C GLU A 131 2.17 -9.40 11.29
N SER A 132 2.70 -8.30 10.76
CA SER A 132 2.45 -7.89 9.38
C SER A 132 3.05 -8.86 8.36
N GLY A 133 4.25 -9.39 8.65
CA GLY A 133 4.92 -10.37 7.78
C GLY A 133 4.16 -11.69 7.68
N ASN A 134 3.61 -12.20 8.79
CA ASN A 134 2.80 -13.41 8.78
C ASN A 134 1.49 -13.23 7.99
N LYS A 135 0.83 -12.07 8.09
CA LYS A 135 -0.35 -11.79 7.26
C LYS A 135 -0.02 -11.90 5.77
N PHE A 136 1.07 -11.28 5.31
CA PHE A 136 1.45 -11.34 3.90
C PHE A 136 1.98 -12.71 3.47
N LYS A 137 2.62 -13.47 4.36
CA LYS A 137 2.95 -14.88 4.13
C LYS A 137 1.70 -15.70 3.78
N ASP A 138 0.65 -15.58 4.60
CA ASP A 138 -0.60 -16.30 4.40
C ASP A 138 -1.31 -15.88 3.10
N ILE A 139 -1.29 -14.58 2.80
CA ILE A 139 -1.86 -14.03 1.57
C ILE A 139 -1.14 -14.58 0.35
N TYR A 140 0.20 -14.53 0.31
CA TYR A 140 0.94 -15.02 -0.84
C TYR A 140 0.84 -16.55 -0.99
N SER A 141 0.71 -17.29 0.09
CA SER A 141 0.41 -18.73 0.04
C SER A 141 -0.94 -19.01 -0.65
N LYS A 142 -1.97 -18.21 -0.32
CA LYS A 142 -3.28 -18.30 -0.98
C LYS A 142 -3.21 -17.89 -2.44
N PHE A 143 -2.53 -16.78 -2.75
CA PHE A 143 -2.36 -16.31 -4.13
C PHE A 143 -1.59 -17.32 -4.98
N ASP A 144 -0.57 -17.94 -4.43
CA ASP A 144 0.20 -18.98 -5.16
C ASP A 144 -0.67 -20.16 -5.53
N ALA A 145 -1.57 -20.58 -4.62
CA ALA A 145 -2.53 -21.63 -4.89
C ALA A 145 -3.57 -21.23 -5.96
N ILE A 146 -4.09 -20.00 -5.92
CA ILE A 146 -5.02 -19.44 -6.91
C ILE A 146 -4.36 -19.39 -8.28
N LEU A 147 -3.20 -18.76 -8.38
CA LEU A 147 -2.46 -18.51 -9.61
C LEU A 147 -1.84 -19.78 -10.23
N LYS A 148 -1.94 -20.91 -9.56
CA LYS A 148 -1.56 -22.22 -10.13
C LYS A 148 -2.45 -22.63 -11.31
N ASN A 149 -3.71 -22.24 -11.27
CA ASN A 149 -4.75 -22.71 -12.21
C ASN A 149 -5.35 -21.57 -13.05
N GLN A 150 -4.93 -20.35 -12.86
CA GLN A 150 -5.45 -19.17 -13.58
C GLN A 150 -4.36 -18.11 -13.79
N ASN A 151 -4.61 -17.21 -14.74
CA ASN A 151 -3.61 -16.22 -15.17
C ASN A 151 -3.53 -14.99 -14.24
N PHE A 152 -4.62 -14.66 -13.54
CA PHE A 152 -4.77 -13.49 -12.69
C PHE A 152 -5.54 -13.83 -11.42
N LEU A 153 -5.59 -12.94 -10.45
CA LEU A 153 -6.17 -13.19 -9.13
C LEU A 153 -7.68 -13.49 -9.17
N LYS A 154 -8.39 -13.02 -10.20
CA LYS A 154 -9.85 -13.24 -10.38
C LYS A 154 -10.20 -14.08 -11.61
N GLY A 155 -9.28 -14.86 -12.15
CA GLY A 155 -9.51 -15.71 -13.31
C GLY A 155 -8.48 -15.51 -14.43
N ASP A 156 -8.94 -15.58 -15.66
CA ASP A 156 -8.06 -15.50 -16.84
C ASP A 156 -7.93 -14.08 -17.41
N GLU A 157 -8.73 -13.13 -16.93
CA GLU A 157 -8.69 -11.73 -17.34
C GLU A 157 -8.11 -10.85 -16.23
N PHE A 158 -7.34 -9.84 -16.67
CA PHE A 158 -6.77 -8.83 -15.77
C PHE A 158 -7.90 -7.96 -15.18
N THR A 159 -7.88 -7.79 -13.86
CA THR A 159 -8.85 -6.96 -13.14
C THR A 159 -8.17 -5.89 -12.28
N ILE A 160 -8.98 -5.00 -11.71
CA ILE A 160 -8.52 -3.98 -10.75
C ILE A 160 -7.85 -4.61 -9.52
N VAL A 161 -8.24 -5.83 -9.11
CA VAL A 161 -7.61 -6.57 -8.00
C VAL A 161 -6.14 -6.85 -8.30
N ASP A 162 -5.83 -7.25 -9.55
CA ASP A 162 -4.45 -7.46 -9.96
C ASP A 162 -3.63 -6.17 -9.93
N LEU A 163 -4.24 -5.04 -10.30
CA LEU A 163 -3.57 -3.74 -10.26
C LEU A 163 -3.25 -3.32 -8.81
N ALA A 164 -4.22 -3.38 -7.90
CA ALA A 164 -4.05 -3.03 -6.50
C ALA A 164 -2.95 -3.90 -5.85
N TRP A 165 -3.06 -5.23 -6.01
CA TRP A 165 -2.09 -6.17 -5.46
C TRP A 165 -0.71 -6.13 -6.13
N TYR A 166 -0.63 -5.77 -7.42
CA TYR A 166 0.68 -5.56 -8.06
C TYR A 166 1.45 -4.42 -7.38
N VAL A 167 0.80 -3.29 -7.14
CA VAL A 167 1.44 -2.12 -6.49
C VAL A 167 1.91 -2.48 -5.08
N SER A 168 1.04 -3.11 -4.29
CA SER A 168 1.36 -3.57 -2.94
C SER A 168 2.46 -4.62 -2.93
N THR A 169 2.42 -5.61 -3.85
CA THR A 169 3.45 -6.63 -3.99
C THR A 169 4.80 -6.03 -4.37
N LYS A 170 4.84 -5.06 -5.27
CA LYS A 170 6.09 -4.39 -5.66
C LYS A 170 6.76 -3.70 -4.47
N ARG A 171 5.98 -3.04 -3.62
CA ARG A 171 6.47 -2.39 -2.40
C ARG A 171 6.96 -3.42 -1.38
N LEU A 172 6.21 -4.51 -1.17
CA LEU A 172 6.54 -5.58 -0.24
C LEU A 172 7.77 -6.38 -0.68
N TYR A 173 7.89 -6.68 -1.97
CA TYR A 173 9.08 -7.32 -2.55
C TYR A 173 10.32 -6.42 -2.37
N ALA A 174 10.14 -5.13 -2.58
CA ALA A 174 11.21 -4.16 -2.28
C ALA A 174 11.57 -4.15 -0.78
N ALA A 175 10.61 -4.28 0.12
CA ALA A 175 10.81 -4.35 1.57
C ALA A 175 11.44 -5.67 2.04
N GLY A 176 11.43 -6.73 1.21
CA GLY A 176 12.11 -7.98 1.50
C GLY A 176 11.21 -9.21 1.66
N ILE A 177 9.92 -9.10 1.37
CA ILE A 177 9.06 -10.28 1.25
C ILE A 177 9.62 -11.18 0.14
N PRO A 178 9.95 -12.45 0.42
CA PRO A 178 10.58 -13.33 -0.55
C PRO A 178 9.55 -13.96 -1.50
N ILE A 179 8.92 -13.14 -2.38
CA ILE A 179 7.93 -13.63 -3.35
C ILE A 179 8.50 -14.69 -4.30
N ASP A 180 9.83 -14.78 -4.42
CA ASP A 180 10.52 -15.82 -5.19
C ASP A 180 10.24 -17.24 -4.63
N LYS A 181 9.82 -17.37 -3.37
CA LYS A 181 9.38 -18.64 -2.78
C LYS A 181 8.00 -19.09 -3.29
N TYR A 182 7.20 -18.19 -3.81
CA TYR A 182 5.85 -18.40 -4.33
C TYR A 182 5.89 -18.36 -5.86
N LYS A 183 6.11 -19.49 -6.49
CA LYS A 183 6.42 -19.59 -7.93
C LYS A 183 5.34 -18.95 -8.82
N ASN A 184 4.08 -19.17 -8.51
CA ASN A 184 2.97 -18.68 -9.34
C ASN A 184 2.77 -17.17 -9.12
N VAL A 185 2.89 -16.70 -7.88
CA VAL A 185 2.90 -15.26 -7.55
C VAL A 185 4.06 -14.56 -8.26
N LYS A 186 5.25 -15.16 -8.25
CA LYS A 186 6.42 -14.56 -8.93
C LYS A 186 6.20 -14.46 -10.44
N ASN A 187 5.64 -15.48 -11.05
CA ASN A 187 5.32 -15.47 -12.49
C ASN A 187 4.28 -14.39 -12.84
N TRP A 188 3.21 -14.29 -12.04
CA TRP A 188 2.19 -13.25 -12.18
C TRP A 188 2.81 -11.85 -12.01
N PHE A 189 3.60 -11.65 -10.97
CA PHE A 189 4.27 -10.38 -10.72
C PHE A 189 5.21 -9.99 -11.87
N ASP A 190 6.05 -10.91 -12.34
CA ASP A 190 7.00 -10.66 -13.43
C ASP A 190 6.30 -10.36 -14.76
N LYS A 191 5.15 -11.00 -15.01
CA LYS A 191 4.32 -10.70 -16.17
C LYS A 191 3.86 -9.25 -16.16
N LEU A 192 3.33 -8.77 -15.03
CA LEU A 192 2.86 -7.39 -14.87
C LEU A 192 4.03 -6.39 -14.85
N ASP A 193 5.14 -6.71 -14.18
CA ASP A 193 6.30 -5.81 -14.05
C ASP A 193 7.03 -5.58 -15.40
N LYS A 194 6.80 -6.43 -16.39
CA LYS A 194 7.34 -6.25 -17.76
C LYS A 194 6.53 -5.27 -18.60
N GLU A 195 5.27 -5.02 -18.24
CA GLU A 195 4.44 -4.05 -18.94
C GLU A 195 5.03 -2.64 -18.79
N ASN A 196 5.24 -1.96 -19.93
CA ASN A 196 5.95 -0.68 -19.97
C ASN A 196 5.30 0.38 -19.07
N ASN A 197 3.98 0.42 -19.00
CA ASN A 197 3.24 1.39 -18.19
C ASN A 197 3.49 1.15 -16.69
N PHE A 198 3.39 -0.09 -16.21
CA PHE A 198 3.66 -0.42 -14.82
C PHE A 198 5.11 -0.18 -14.43
N LYS A 199 6.05 -0.56 -15.30
CA LYS A 199 7.47 -0.35 -15.04
C LYS A 199 7.83 1.12 -14.93
N LYS A 200 7.25 1.98 -15.77
CA LYS A 200 7.52 3.42 -15.78
C LYS A 200 7.02 4.10 -14.52
N GLU A 201 5.75 3.85 -14.15
CA GLU A 201 5.08 4.57 -13.06
C GLU A 201 5.45 4.02 -11.67
N ALA A 202 5.73 2.73 -11.54
CA ALA A 202 6.01 2.11 -10.25
C ALA A 202 7.51 1.98 -9.91
N ASN A 203 8.42 2.59 -10.68
CA ASN A 203 9.85 2.54 -10.38
C ASN A 203 10.22 3.43 -9.19
N PRO A 204 10.92 2.88 -8.18
CA PRO A 204 11.37 3.67 -7.05
C PRO A 204 12.46 4.66 -7.44
N ILE A 205 12.43 5.84 -6.84
CA ILE A 205 13.48 6.86 -6.97
C ILE A 205 14.83 6.26 -6.60
N PHE A 206 15.89 6.62 -7.32
CA PHE A 206 17.26 6.09 -7.12
C PHE A 206 17.74 6.15 -5.66
N LEU A 207 17.39 7.20 -4.93
CA LEU A 207 17.70 7.34 -3.51
C LEU A 207 17.12 6.20 -2.66
N LEU A 208 15.91 5.73 -2.96
CA LEU A 208 15.29 4.60 -2.25
C LEU A 208 16.02 3.27 -2.53
N LYS A 209 16.69 3.13 -3.66
CA LYS A 209 17.50 1.92 -3.94
C LYS A 209 18.74 1.87 -3.04
N ILE A 210 19.38 3.01 -2.82
CA ILE A 210 20.54 3.13 -1.93
C ILE A 210 20.14 2.88 -0.48
N THR A 211 19.10 3.56 0.00
CA THR A 211 18.61 3.39 1.38
C THR A 211 18.16 1.95 1.65
N LYS A 212 17.46 1.31 0.71
CA LYS A 212 17.11 -0.11 0.78
C LYS A 212 18.34 -0.99 0.99
N PHE A 213 19.39 -0.78 0.20
CA PHE A 213 20.62 -1.59 0.29
C PHE A 213 21.28 -1.45 1.66
N ILE A 214 21.43 -0.22 2.14
CA ILE A 214 22.04 0.07 3.46
C ILE A 214 21.20 -0.54 4.59
N LEU A 215 19.88 -0.34 4.57
CA LEU A 215 18.98 -0.90 5.59
C LEU A 215 18.94 -2.42 5.57
N LYS A 216 19.04 -3.04 4.38
CA LYS A 216 19.12 -4.50 4.25
C LYS A 216 20.36 -5.04 4.97
N ILE A 217 21.55 -4.46 4.71
CA ILE A 217 22.80 -4.88 5.36
C ILE A 217 22.70 -4.66 6.89
N TYR A 218 22.27 -3.49 7.31
CA TYR A 218 22.14 -3.16 8.73
C TYR A 218 21.21 -4.12 9.48
N ASN A 219 20.02 -4.38 8.93
CA ASN A 219 19.06 -5.30 9.56
C ASN A 219 19.56 -6.75 9.54
N LYS A 220 20.21 -7.19 8.45
CA LYS A 220 20.81 -8.53 8.37
C LYS A 220 21.91 -8.74 9.43
N LEU A 221 22.80 -7.78 9.60
CA LEU A 221 23.86 -7.86 10.62
C LEU A 221 23.30 -7.92 12.05
N LYS A 222 22.09 -7.41 12.26
CA LYS A 222 21.40 -7.45 13.56
C LYS A 222 20.46 -8.64 13.73
N GLY A 223 20.31 -9.51 12.75
CA GLY A 223 19.31 -10.60 12.78
C GLY A 223 17.87 -10.07 12.82
N LYS A 224 17.63 -8.90 12.24
CA LYS A 224 16.33 -8.18 12.24
C LYS A 224 15.80 -7.91 10.84
N TYR A 225 16.36 -8.58 9.83
CA TYR A 225 15.79 -8.52 8.50
C TYR A 225 14.49 -9.32 8.46
N LEU A 226 13.59 -8.99 7.53
CA LEU A 226 12.26 -9.61 7.49
C LEU A 226 12.28 -11.14 7.52
N THR A 227 13.20 -11.76 6.75
CA THR A 227 13.37 -13.22 6.70
C THR A 227 14.12 -13.81 7.88
N ASP A 228 14.63 -12.98 8.80
CA ASP A 228 15.22 -13.44 10.07
C ASP A 228 14.14 -13.46 11.16
N LEU A 229 13.09 -12.65 11.02
CA LEU A 229 11.98 -12.51 11.96
C LEU A 229 10.76 -13.36 11.59
N VAL A 230 10.53 -13.60 10.30
CA VAL A 230 9.37 -14.33 9.77
C VAL A 230 9.87 -15.48 8.88
N ASP A 231 9.40 -16.68 9.17
CA ASP A 231 9.65 -17.86 8.35
C ASP A 231 8.60 -17.95 7.23
N PHE A 232 9.01 -17.60 6.01
CA PHE A 232 8.16 -17.61 4.81
C PHE A 232 8.14 -18.97 4.12
#